data_8c875f7dc1b8ee009fece5eb706f9b79
#
_entry.id   8c875f7dc1b8ee009fece5eb706f9b79
#
_cell.length_a   1.000
_cell.length_b   1.000
_cell.length_c   1.000
_cell.angle_alpha   90.00
_cell.angle_beta   90.00
_cell.angle_gamma   90.00
#
_symmetry.space_group_name_H-M   'P 1'
#
loop_
_entity.id
_entity.type
_entity.pdbx_description
1 polymer ?
#
loop_
_entity_poly.entity_id
_entity_poly.type
_entity_poly.pdbx_seq_one_letter_code
_entity_poly.pdbx_strand_id
1 'polypeptide(L)'
;MEWSSRQYLVAFNMVPGIGGRRLMALENHFGSLAQAWHANAQALAQVRGIGPKTARRFCQTRALLSPAAEEAWAEKHGARVITLLDEDYPAYLKRLAVPPPVLYVMGSLPEEPGVAVVGTRRPSRVGIAQAKHFSAHLIKQDKAVISGLARGIDFFAHQQAVQMGGKTVAVLGSNISNLYPSEHSGLVQKIVEKKGAVVSEFSSRCPTVPGNFPRRNRIIAGLAQGVLVVQAGARSGAIRTADWALELGLDVWAIPGEISDPLREG
;
A
#
# COMPACT_ATOMS: atom_id res chain seq x y z
N MET A 1 -13.59 20.32 21.23
CA MET A 1 -12.16 20.38 20.85
C MET A 1 -12.07 20.22 19.33
N GLU A 2 -11.40 21.13 18.67
CA GLU A 2 -11.15 21.04 17.22
C GLU A 2 -9.96 20.11 16.98
N TRP A 3 -10.06 19.25 15.96
CA TRP A 3 -8.97 18.34 15.61
C TRP A 3 -7.84 19.07 14.90
N SER A 4 -6.62 18.54 15.02
CA SER A 4 -5.49 18.98 14.19
C SER A 4 -5.67 18.52 12.73
N SER A 5 -4.96 19.14 11.79
CA SER A 5 -4.97 18.74 10.37
C SER A 5 -4.62 17.26 10.19
N ARG A 6 -3.69 16.74 10.99
CA ARG A 6 -3.32 15.33 11.03
C ARG A 6 -4.49 14.42 11.43
N GLN A 7 -5.23 14.81 12.48
CA GLN A 7 -6.40 14.07 12.93
C GLN A 7 -7.52 14.06 11.90
N TYR A 8 -7.72 15.15 11.17
CA TYR A 8 -8.67 15.18 10.04
C TYR A 8 -8.26 14.20 8.92
N LEU A 9 -6.98 14.07 8.59
CA LEU A 9 -6.51 13.07 7.62
C LEU A 9 -6.87 11.65 8.06
N VAL A 10 -6.60 11.31 9.32
CA VAL A 10 -6.96 10.00 9.89
C VAL A 10 -8.47 9.77 9.83
N ALA A 11 -9.27 10.76 10.26
CA ALA A 11 -10.73 10.67 10.27
C ALA A 11 -11.30 10.45 8.86
N PHE A 12 -10.84 11.21 7.88
CA PHE A 12 -11.27 11.06 6.49
C PHE A 12 -10.89 9.69 5.90
N ASN A 13 -9.72 9.17 6.27
CA ASN A 13 -9.28 7.84 5.82
C ASN A 13 -10.19 6.71 6.34
N MET A 14 -10.88 6.93 7.45
CA MET A 14 -11.85 5.98 8.01
C MET A 14 -13.22 6.03 7.32
N VAL A 15 -13.49 7.06 6.50
CA VAL A 15 -14.80 7.22 5.83
C VAL A 15 -14.87 6.31 4.59
N PRO A 16 -15.83 5.36 4.54
CA PRO A 16 -15.96 4.50 3.38
C PRO A 16 -16.26 5.29 2.10
N GLY A 17 -15.41 5.09 1.10
CA GLY A 17 -15.54 5.75 -0.20
C GLY A 17 -14.83 7.11 -0.31
N ILE A 18 -14.22 7.63 0.75
CA ILE A 18 -13.32 8.79 0.67
C ILE A 18 -11.87 8.25 0.61
N GLY A 19 -11.30 8.22 -0.57
CA GLY A 19 -9.88 7.92 -0.77
C GLY A 19 -9.11 9.20 -1.12
N GLY A 20 -7.79 9.10 -1.27
CA GLY A 20 -6.90 10.26 -1.47
C GLY A 20 -7.37 11.23 -2.54
N ARG A 21 -7.85 10.77 -3.71
CA ARG A 21 -8.36 11.65 -4.78
C ARG A 21 -9.57 12.50 -4.33
N ARG A 22 -10.51 11.91 -3.59
CA ARG A 22 -11.67 12.65 -3.07
C ARG A 22 -11.28 13.55 -1.91
N LEU A 23 -10.30 13.13 -1.11
CA LEU A 23 -9.75 13.95 -0.04
C LEU A 23 -9.12 15.24 -0.60
N MET A 24 -8.29 15.13 -1.63
CA MET A 24 -7.72 16.30 -2.31
C MET A 24 -8.81 17.21 -2.91
N ALA A 25 -9.86 16.62 -3.51
CA ALA A 25 -10.97 17.39 -4.06
C ALA A 25 -11.76 18.15 -2.96
N LEU A 26 -11.94 17.54 -1.79
CA LEU A 26 -12.56 18.17 -0.63
C LEU A 26 -11.73 19.33 -0.12
N GLU A 27 -10.44 19.13 0.07
CA GLU A 27 -9.51 20.17 0.54
C GLU A 27 -9.47 21.37 -0.42
N ASN A 28 -9.36 21.11 -1.72
CA ASN A 28 -9.38 22.15 -2.75
C ASN A 28 -10.71 22.92 -2.82
N HIS A 29 -11.84 22.25 -2.59
CA HIS A 29 -13.16 22.90 -2.65
C HIS A 29 -13.46 23.74 -1.41
N PHE A 30 -13.10 23.27 -0.23
CA PHE A 30 -13.43 23.91 1.04
C PHE A 30 -12.28 24.75 1.63
N GLY A 31 -11.09 24.70 1.04
CA GLY A 31 -9.88 25.37 1.55
C GLY A 31 -9.18 24.67 2.70
N SER A 32 -9.89 23.81 3.45
CA SER A 32 -9.28 22.98 4.49
C SER A 32 -10.10 21.70 4.76
N LEU A 33 -9.44 20.67 5.30
CA LEU A 33 -10.11 19.45 5.72
C LEU A 33 -11.05 19.68 6.90
N ALA A 34 -10.73 20.65 7.78
CA ALA A 34 -11.62 21.05 8.88
C ALA A 34 -12.96 21.55 8.35
N GLN A 35 -12.94 22.51 7.41
CA GLN A 35 -14.15 23.03 6.79
C GLN A 35 -14.93 21.94 6.03
N ALA A 36 -14.23 21.09 5.27
CA ALA A 36 -14.85 19.95 4.60
C ALA A 36 -15.51 18.99 5.59
N TRP A 37 -14.91 18.75 6.75
CA TRP A 37 -15.46 17.85 7.76
C TRP A 37 -16.79 18.32 8.31
N HIS A 38 -16.95 19.63 8.52
CA HIS A 38 -18.16 20.22 9.09
C HIS A 38 -19.23 20.57 8.04
N ALA A 39 -18.91 20.48 6.75
CA ALA A 39 -19.84 20.77 5.67
C ALA A 39 -21.09 19.86 5.70
N ASN A 40 -22.23 20.41 5.26
CA ASN A 40 -23.46 19.63 5.12
C ASN A 40 -23.47 18.75 3.85
N ALA A 41 -24.41 17.83 3.76
CA ALA A 41 -24.46 16.88 2.65
C ALA A 41 -24.70 17.56 1.28
N GLN A 42 -25.38 18.70 1.24
CA GLN A 42 -25.62 19.45 0.01
C GLN A 42 -24.32 20.09 -0.50
N ALA A 43 -23.55 20.74 0.34
CA ALA A 43 -22.26 21.32 0.01
C ALA A 43 -21.24 20.24 -0.39
N LEU A 44 -21.17 19.11 0.34
CA LEU A 44 -20.31 17.98 0.00
C LEU A 44 -20.63 17.38 -1.37
N ALA A 45 -21.91 17.35 -1.75
CA ALA A 45 -22.33 16.80 -3.05
C ALA A 45 -21.91 17.67 -4.26
N GLN A 46 -21.47 18.92 -4.05
CA GLN A 46 -20.90 19.78 -5.08
C GLN A 46 -19.45 19.43 -5.42
N VAL A 47 -18.78 18.67 -4.54
CA VAL A 47 -17.38 18.29 -4.75
C VAL A 47 -17.26 17.23 -5.84
N ARG A 48 -16.37 17.43 -6.80
CA ARG A 48 -16.14 16.49 -7.90
C ARG A 48 -15.85 15.08 -7.38
N GLY A 49 -16.65 14.12 -7.81
CA GLY A 49 -16.52 12.70 -7.42
C GLY A 49 -17.24 12.33 -6.12
N ILE A 50 -17.94 13.27 -5.47
CA ILE A 50 -18.77 13.03 -4.29
C ILE A 50 -20.24 13.25 -4.66
N GLY A 51 -20.94 12.16 -4.99
CA GLY A 51 -22.37 12.22 -5.26
C GLY A 51 -23.21 12.29 -3.99
N PRO A 52 -24.54 12.58 -4.10
CA PRO A 52 -25.45 12.75 -2.95
C PRO A 52 -25.49 11.54 -1.99
N LYS A 53 -25.32 10.31 -2.51
CA LYS A 53 -25.26 9.11 -1.69
C LYS A 53 -24.00 9.07 -0.82
N THR A 54 -22.85 9.43 -1.41
CA THR A 54 -21.56 9.48 -0.69
C THR A 54 -21.57 10.59 0.36
N ALA A 55 -22.09 11.78 0.01
CA ALA A 55 -22.22 12.92 0.92
C ALA A 55 -23.10 12.60 2.15
N ARG A 56 -24.28 12.02 1.93
CA ARG A 56 -25.16 11.58 3.02
C ARG A 56 -24.51 10.55 3.92
N ARG A 57 -23.86 9.53 3.32
CA ARG A 57 -23.13 8.50 4.06
C ARG A 57 -22.00 9.10 4.90
N PHE A 58 -21.25 10.06 4.34
CA PHE A 58 -20.21 10.77 5.08
C PHE A 58 -20.79 11.45 6.32
N CYS A 59 -21.86 12.27 6.18
CA CYS A 59 -22.49 12.95 7.31
C CYS A 59 -22.99 12.00 8.40
N GLN A 60 -23.53 10.85 8.03
CA GLN A 60 -23.96 9.80 8.96
C GLN A 60 -22.79 9.13 9.68
N THR A 61 -21.70 8.90 8.97
CA THR A 61 -20.58 8.13 9.50
C THR A 61 -19.66 9.00 10.38
N ARG A 62 -19.41 10.25 10.02
CA ARG A 62 -18.42 11.13 10.69
C ARG A 62 -18.65 11.28 12.19
N ALA A 63 -19.91 11.30 12.64
CA ALA A 63 -20.25 11.43 14.06
C ALA A 63 -19.79 10.23 14.92
N LEU A 64 -19.50 9.09 14.26
CA LEU A 64 -19.08 7.82 14.88
C LEU A 64 -17.56 7.60 14.79
N LEU A 65 -16.81 8.57 14.26
CA LEU A 65 -15.38 8.42 14.01
C LEU A 65 -14.57 9.17 15.08
N SER A 66 -13.52 8.53 15.54
CA SER A 66 -12.53 9.09 16.46
C SER A 66 -11.12 8.76 15.94
N PRO A 67 -10.34 9.76 15.51
CA PRO A 67 -8.95 9.58 15.15
C PRO A 67 -8.13 8.93 16.25
N ALA A 68 -8.33 9.33 17.51
CA ALA A 68 -7.64 8.77 18.66
C ALA A 68 -7.97 7.28 18.86
N ALA A 69 -9.23 6.87 18.65
CA ALA A 69 -9.61 5.46 18.72
C ALA A 69 -8.98 4.64 17.58
N GLU A 70 -8.83 5.22 16.39
CA GLU A 70 -8.16 4.58 15.26
C GLU A 70 -6.66 4.41 15.51
N GLU A 71 -6.00 5.41 16.10
CA GLU A 71 -4.58 5.33 16.49
C GLU A 71 -4.37 4.27 17.58
N ALA A 72 -5.21 4.25 18.61
CA ALA A 72 -5.17 3.22 19.65
C ALA A 72 -5.43 1.81 19.09
N TRP A 73 -6.34 1.69 18.09
CA TRP A 73 -6.54 0.43 17.39
C TRP A 73 -5.30 0.00 16.62
N ALA A 74 -4.63 0.90 15.91
CA ALA A 74 -3.40 0.59 15.18
C ALA A 74 -2.30 0.13 16.15
N GLU A 75 -2.09 0.84 17.25
CA GLU A 75 -1.10 0.51 18.28
C GLU A 75 -1.37 -0.86 18.91
N LYS A 76 -2.62 -1.18 19.23
CA LYS A 76 -3.03 -2.51 19.72
C LYS A 76 -2.64 -3.64 18.75
N HIS A 77 -2.56 -3.36 17.44
CA HIS A 77 -2.15 -4.31 16.42
C HIS A 77 -0.65 -4.20 16.04
N GLY A 78 0.14 -3.51 16.86
CA GLY A 78 1.59 -3.36 16.64
C GLY A 78 1.96 -2.42 15.51
N ALA A 79 1.05 -1.53 15.09
CA ALA A 79 1.29 -0.56 14.04
C ALA A 79 1.22 0.88 14.57
N ARG A 80 1.95 1.77 13.92
CA ARG A 80 1.82 3.22 14.08
C ARG A 80 1.12 3.83 12.89
N VAL A 81 0.44 4.94 13.12
CA VAL A 81 -0.23 5.72 12.08
C VAL A 81 0.71 6.85 11.62
N ILE A 82 1.00 6.89 10.33
CA ILE A 82 1.80 7.94 9.68
C ILE A 82 0.91 8.64 8.66
N THR A 83 0.90 9.96 8.64
CA THR A 83 0.15 10.78 7.69
C THR A 83 1.07 11.54 6.75
N LEU A 84 0.52 12.07 5.65
CA LEU A 84 1.25 12.93 4.71
C LEU A 84 1.92 14.16 5.36
N LEU A 85 1.47 14.54 6.56
CA LEU A 85 1.97 15.71 7.31
C LEU A 85 3.09 15.35 8.26
N ASP A 86 3.34 14.08 8.53
CA ASP A 86 4.35 13.64 9.48
C ASP A 86 5.74 13.62 8.80
N GLU A 87 6.79 13.94 9.56
CA GLU A 87 8.17 14.02 9.04
C GLU A 87 8.69 12.65 8.58
N ASP A 88 8.26 11.58 9.24
CA ASP A 88 8.63 10.21 8.92
C ASP A 88 7.79 9.58 7.79
N TYR A 89 6.92 10.38 7.13
CA TYR A 89 6.24 9.93 5.93
C TYR A 89 7.23 9.78 4.76
N PRO A 90 7.30 8.61 4.10
CA PRO A 90 8.27 8.36 3.03
C PRO A 90 8.20 9.40 1.91
N ALA A 91 9.25 10.21 1.76
CA ALA A 91 9.28 11.30 0.78
C ALA A 91 9.04 10.81 -0.65
N TYR A 92 9.55 9.62 -0.97
CA TYR A 92 9.38 9.01 -2.28
C TYR A 92 7.94 8.56 -2.59
N LEU A 93 7.06 8.38 -1.59
CA LEU A 93 5.62 8.17 -1.84
C LEU A 93 4.89 9.46 -2.26
N LYS A 94 5.44 10.64 -1.95
CA LYS A 94 4.84 11.92 -2.34
C LYS A 94 4.87 12.16 -3.86
N ARG A 95 5.70 11.42 -4.62
CA ARG A 95 5.71 11.44 -6.10
C ARG A 95 4.50 10.79 -6.77
N LEU A 96 3.74 9.99 -6.02
CA LEU A 96 2.46 9.46 -6.53
C LEU A 96 1.49 10.61 -6.81
N ALA A 97 0.78 10.57 -7.94
CA ALA A 97 -0.27 11.55 -8.26
C ALA A 97 -1.36 11.63 -7.17
N VAL A 98 -1.56 10.53 -6.44
CA VAL A 98 -2.45 10.45 -5.28
C VAL A 98 -1.73 9.66 -4.18
N PRO A 99 -0.89 10.32 -3.37
CA PRO A 99 -0.24 9.67 -2.25
C PRO A 99 -1.26 9.11 -1.25
N PRO A 100 -0.98 8.00 -0.56
CA PRO A 100 -1.82 7.54 0.54
C PRO A 100 -1.80 8.59 1.67
N PRO A 101 -2.97 9.19 2.03
CA PRO A 101 -2.99 10.24 3.06
C PRO A 101 -2.62 9.73 4.44
N VAL A 102 -2.82 8.43 4.67
CA VAL A 102 -2.51 7.74 5.92
C VAL A 102 -1.90 6.38 5.61
N LEU A 103 -0.89 6.02 6.36
CA LEU A 103 -0.26 4.70 6.38
C LEU A 103 -0.33 4.10 7.78
N TYR A 104 -0.65 2.84 7.85
CA TYR A 104 -0.54 1.99 9.05
C TYR A 104 0.73 1.15 8.88
N VAL A 105 1.71 1.33 9.75
CA VAL A 105 3.05 0.74 9.59
C VAL A 105 3.42 -0.10 10.79
N MET A 106 3.61 -1.40 10.58
CA MET A 106 4.25 -2.30 11.54
C MET A 106 5.74 -2.39 11.21
N GLY A 107 6.61 -2.30 12.20
CA GLY A 107 8.06 -2.31 11.99
C GLY A 107 8.61 -0.97 11.47
N SER A 108 9.69 -1.02 10.69
CA SER A 108 10.43 0.17 10.25
C SER A 108 10.53 0.24 8.73
N LEU A 109 10.09 1.35 8.16
CA LEU A 109 10.29 1.63 6.73
C LEU A 109 11.77 1.90 6.45
N PRO A 110 12.30 1.48 5.28
CA PRO A 110 13.64 1.87 4.87
C PRO A 110 13.70 3.37 4.57
N GLU A 111 14.86 3.99 4.84
CA GLU A 111 15.10 5.41 4.53
C GLU A 111 15.16 5.64 3.02
N GLU A 112 15.77 4.70 2.29
CA GLU A 112 15.89 4.72 0.85
C GLU A 112 14.86 3.83 0.16
N PRO A 113 14.42 4.16 -1.07
CA PRO A 113 13.52 3.31 -1.81
C PRO A 113 14.18 1.96 -2.14
N GLY A 114 13.42 0.89 -1.98
CA GLY A 114 13.86 -0.47 -2.30
C GLY A 114 13.68 -0.82 -3.78
N VAL A 115 13.71 -2.12 -4.08
CA VAL A 115 13.32 -2.66 -5.40
C VAL A 115 12.06 -3.53 -5.24
N ALA A 116 11.05 -3.27 -6.06
CA ALA A 116 9.85 -4.09 -6.05
C ALA A 116 10.11 -5.40 -6.80
N VAL A 117 9.78 -6.53 -6.18
CA VAL A 117 9.86 -7.86 -6.79
C VAL A 117 8.45 -8.43 -6.85
N VAL A 118 7.90 -8.55 -8.06
CA VAL A 118 6.50 -8.90 -8.26
C VAL A 118 6.33 -10.01 -9.30
N GLY A 119 5.18 -10.69 -9.27
CA GLY A 119 4.89 -11.71 -10.27
C GLY A 119 3.59 -12.48 -10.01
N THR A 120 3.49 -13.60 -10.70
CA THR A 120 2.32 -14.49 -10.65
C THR A 120 2.11 -15.10 -9.25
N ARG A 121 0.85 -15.34 -8.91
CA ARG A 121 0.46 -16.07 -7.69
C ARG A 121 0.67 -17.58 -7.78
N ARG A 122 0.94 -18.11 -8.98
CA ARG A 122 1.19 -19.53 -9.28
C ARG A 122 2.46 -19.65 -10.12
N PRO A 123 3.64 -19.41 -9.52
CA PRO A 123 4.90 -19.46 -10.26
C PRO A 123 5.31 -20.89 -10.58
N SER A 124 6.07 -21.03 -11.65
CA SER A 124 6.81 -22.26 -11.94
C SER A 124 7.96 -22.46 -10.93
N ARG A 125 8.55 -23.66 -10.89
CA ARG A 125 9.75 -23.93 -10.08
C ARG A 125 10.90 -22.98 -10.43
N VAL A 126 11.06 -22.69 -11.73
CA VAL A 126 12.05 -21.72 -12.22
C VAL A 126 11.74 -20.32 -11.73
N GLY A 127 10.47 -19.86 -11.81
CA GLY A 127 10.06 -18.56 -11.29
C GLY A 127 10.32 -18.40 -9.79
N ILE A 128 10.09 -19.45 -8.99
CA ILE A 128 10.43 -19.47 -7.56
C ILE A 128 11.93 -19.29 -7.35
N ALA A 129 12.75 -20.07 -8.06
CA ALA A 129 14.20 -19.97 -7.96
C ALA A 129 14.72 -18.59 -8.36
N GLN A 130 14.17 -18.00 -9.43
CA GLN A 130 14.49 -16.65 -9.88
C GLN A 130 14.09 -15.59 -8.85
N ALA A 131 12.88 -15.66 -8.29
CA ALA A 131 12.44 -14.74 -7.24
C ALA A 131 13.40 -14.74 -6.05
N LYS A 132 13.79 -15.93 -5.58
CA LYS A 132 14.75 -16.08 -4.49
C LYS A 132 16.14 -15.55 -4.87
N HIS A 133 16.64 -15.90 -6.06
CA HIS A 133 17.96 -15.48 -6.54
C HIS A 133 18.08 -13.95 -6.59
N PHE A 134 17.14 -13.27 -7.24
CA PHE A 134 17.18 -11.81 -7.37
C PHE A 134 16.93 -11.11 -6.05
N SER A 135 16.03 -11.61 -5.21
CA SER A 135 15.83 -11.05 -3.86
C SER A 135 17.10 -11.19 -3.01
N ALA A 136 17.79 -12.34 -3.10
CA ALA A 136 19.07 -12.52 -2.42
C ALA A 136 20.15 -11.53 -2.92
N HIS A 137 20.19 -11.30 -4.24
CA HIS A 137 21.11 -10.34 -4.83
C HIS A 137 20.84 -8.92 -4.34
N LEU A 138 19.58 -8.49 -4.32
CA LEU A 138 19.16 -7.17 -3.80
C LEU A 138 19.59 -6.98 -2.34
N ILE A 139 19.35 -7.97 -1.49
CA ILE A 139 19.77 -7.91 -0.08
C ILE A 139 21.29 -7.80 0.08
N LYS A 140 22.09 -8.49 -0.74
CA LYS A 140 23.55 -8.36 -0.75
C LYS A 140 24.02 -6.96 -1.16
N GLN A 141 23.21 -6.21 -1.91
CA GLN A 141 23.45 -4.83 -2.30
C GLN A 141 22.79 -3.82 -1.31
N ASP A 142 22.43 -4.27 -0.12
CA ASP A 142 21.73 -3.48 0.92
C ASP A 142 20.42 -2.81 0.42
N LYS A 143 19.77 -3.40 -0.59
CA LYS A 143 18.48 -2.92 -1.10
C LYS A 143 17.32 -3.66 -0.47
N ALA A 144 16.34 -2.91 0.03
CA ALA A 144 15.12 -3.51 0.56
C ALA A 144 14.29 -4.13 -0.57
N VAL A 145 13.72 -5.30 -0.31
CA VAL A 145 12.77 -5.95 -1.22
C VAL A 145 11.35 -5.46 -0.91
N ILE A 146 10.68 -4.85 -1.88
CA ILE A 146 9.31 -4.37 -1.74
C ILE A 146 8.38 -5.34 -2.46
N SER A 147 7.29 -5.78 -1.85
CA SER A 147 6.29 -6.61 -2.54
C SER A 147 4.92 -6.57 -1.85
N GLY A 148 3.96 -7.33 -2.39
CA GLY A 148 2.56 -7.25 -1.98
C GLY A 148 2.09 -8.35 -1.03
N LEU A 149 2.97 -9.19 -0.52
CA LEU A 149 2.62 -10.32 0.35
C LEU A 149 1.62 -11.30 -0.29
N ALA A 150 1.42 -11.28 -1.60
CA ALA A 150 0.57 -12.24 -2.28
C ALA A 150 1.21 -13.64 -2.28
N ARG A 151 0.39 -14.67 -2.56
CA ARG A 151 0.94 -16.00 -2.86
C ARG A 151 1.90 -15.93 -4.05
N GLY A 152 2.80 -16.87 -4.17
CA GLY A 152 3.71 -17.00 -5.30
C GLY A 152 4.93 -16.09 -5.20
N ILE A 153 5.24 -15.33 -6.25
CA ILE A 153 6.50 -14.57 -6.35
C ILE A 153 6.69 -13.64 -5.13
N ASP A 154 5.67 -12.90 -4.74
CA ASP A 154 5.73 -11.97 -3.62
C ASP A 154 6.16 -12.68 -2.32
N PHE A 155 5.53 -13.83 -2.04
CA PHE A 155 5.86 -14.65 -0.87
C PHE A 155 7.32 -15.08 -0.87
N PHE A 156 7.81 -15.64 -1.98
CA PHE A 156 9.18 -16.14 -2.05
C PHE A 156 10.22 -15.02 -2.03
N ALA A 157 9.89 -13.85 -2.55
CA ALA A 157 10.73 -12.66 -2.45
C ALA A 157 10.90 -12.21 -0.99
N HIS A 158 9.80 -12.06 -0.25
CA HIS A 158 9.84 -11.73 1.18
C HIS A 158 10.54 -12.80 2.00
N GLN A 159 10.21 -14.09 1.76
CA GLN A 159 10.82 -15.21 2.48
C GLN A 159 12.34 -15.21 2.33
N GLN A 160 12.84 -15.01 1.12
CA GLN A 160 14.28 -14.98 0.86
C GLN A 160 14.96 -13.79 1.54
N ALA A 161 14.35 -12.60 1.48
CA ALA A 161 14.88 -11.41 2.15
C ALA A 161 15.00 -11.64 3.67
N VAL A 162 13.95 -12.20 4.30
CA VAL A 162 13.95 -12.54 5.74
C VAL A 162 14.98 -13.59 6.08
N GLN A 163 15.13 -14.65 5.26
CA GLN A 163 16.13 -15.71 5.49
C GLN A 163 17.55 -15.17 5.47
N MET A 164 17.82 -14.15 4.68
CA MET A 164 19.12 -13.50 4.62
C MET A 164 19.32 -12.38 5.66
N GLY A 165 18.34 -12.14 6.52
CA GLY A 165 18.38 -11.05 7.51
C GLY A 165 18.28 -9.65 6.91
N GLY A 166 17.85 -9.54 5.63
CA GLY A 166 17.69 -8.28 4.93
C GLY A 166 16.34 -7.61 5.15
N LYS A 167 16.26 -6.33 4.81
CA LYS A 167 15.03 -5.54 4.94
C LYS A 167 14.05 -5.87 3.82
N THR A 168 12.77 -6.01 4.17
CA THR A 168 11.70 -6.14 3.19
C THR A 168 10.44 -5.41 3.64
N VAL A 169 9.68 -4.85 2.68
CA VAL A 169 8.44 -4.14 2.95
C VAL A 169 7.28 -4.83 2.27
N ALA A 170 6.37 -5.35 3.07
CA ALA A 170 5.13 -5.95 2.60
C ALA A 170 4.00 -4.92 2.58
N VAL A 171 3.47 -4.60 1.41
CA VAL A 171 2.34 -3.69 1.28
C VAL A 171 1.05 -4.52 1.22
N LEU A 172 0.06 -4.22 2.06
CA LEU A 172 -1.17 -4.99 2.18
C LEU A 172 -2.30 -4.42 1.31
N GLY A 173 -3.15 -5.28 0.77
CA GLY A 173 -4.44 -4.95 0.18
C GLY A 173 -5.62 -5.03 1.16
N SER A 174 -5.34 -5.19 2.45
CA SER A 174 -6.26 -5.25 3.57
C SER A 174 -5.81 -4.33 4.69
N ASN A 175 -6.64 -4.10 5.71
CA ASN A 175 -6.15 -3.47 6.92
C ASN A 175 -5.20 -4.41 7.71
N ILE A 176 -4.47 -3.86 8.66
CA ILE A 176 -3.42 -4.59 9.40
C ILE A 176 -3.94 -5.72 10.29
N SER A 177 -5.19 -5.66 10.77
CA SER A 177 -5.78 -6.70 11.61
C SER A 177 -6.43 -7.84 10.81
N ASN A 178 -6.67 -7.63 9.50
CA ASN A 178 -7.27 -8.62 8.62
C ASN A 178 -6.31 -9.01 7.50
N LEU A 179 -5.23 -9.67 7.90
CA LEU A 179 -4.16 -10.07 7.00
C LEU A 179 -4.64 -11.02 5.91
N TYR A 180 -4.34 -10.70 4.65
CA TYR A 180 -4.61 -11.56 3.52
C TYR A 180 -3.41 -11.69 2.58
N PRO A 181 -2.95 -12.92 2.27
CA PRO A 181 -3.45 -14.22 2.75
C PRO A 181 -3.11 -14.47 4.23
N SER A 182 -4.04 -15.07 4.98
CA SER A 182 -3.87 -15.29 6.43
C SER A 182 -2.75 -16.28 6.77
N GLU A 183 -2.47 -17.22 5.87
CA GLU A 183 -1.37 -18.19 6.02
C GLU A 183 0.03 -17.54 6.02
N HIS A 184 0.15 -16.27 5.62
CA HIS A 184 1.41 -15.54 5.64
C HIS A 184 1.69 -14.81 6.98
N SER A 185 0.86 -15.02 8.01
CA SER A 185 1.02 -14.36 9.32
C SER A 185 2.40 -14.59 9.96
N GLY A 186 2.91 -15.81 9.90
CA GLY A 186 4.26 -16.11 10.38
C GLY A 186 5.38 -15.40 9.62
N LEU A 187 5.18 -15.10 8.32
CA LEU A 187 6.13 -14.32 7.54
C LEU A 187 6.07 -12.84 7.93
N VAL A 188 4.88 -12.31 8.19
CA VAL A 188 4.68 -10.93 8.68
C VAL A 188 5.46 -10.69 9.99
N GLN A 189 5.37 -11.60 10.95
CA GLN A 189 6.12 -11.51 12.20
C GLN A 189 7.62 -11.44 11.94
N LYS A 190 8.14 -12.35 11.12
CA LYS A 190 9.57 -12.40 10.76
C LYS A 190 10.04 -11.13 10.00
N ILE A 191 9.19 -10.54 9.15
CA ILE A 191 9.50 -9.27 8.48
C ILE A 191 9.74 -8.18 9.50
N VAL A 192 8.85 -8.03 10.49
CA VAL A 192 8.95 -7.01 11.53
C VAL A 192 10.16 -7.28 12.45
N GLU A 193 10.39 -8.52 12.87
CA GLU A 193 11.55 -8.93 13.69
C GLU A 193 12.89 -8.62 13.00
N LYS A 194 12.96 -8.72 11.67
CA LYS A 194 14.15 -8.44 10.87
C LYS A 194 14.25 -6.98 10.41
N LYS A 195 13.63 -6.05 11.14
CA LYS A 195 13.65 -4.60 10.87
C LYS A 195 13.10 -4.22 9.49
N GLY A 196 12.21 -5.05 8.93
CA GLY A 196 11.39 -4.72 7.78
C GLY A 196 10.09 -4.04 8.21
N ALA A 197 9.19 -3.83 7.26
CA ALA A 197 7.90 -3.21 7.52
C ALA A 197 6.74 -3.95 6.86
N VAL A 198 5.56 -3.84 7.47
CA VAL A 198 4.29 -4.20 6.87
C VAL A 198 3.42 -2.94 6.84
N VAL A 199 2.92 -2.58 5.67
CA VAL A 199 2.27 -1.30 5.42
C VAL A 199 0.88 -1.49 4.84
N SER A 200 -0.07 -0.71 5.32
CA SER A 200 -1.42 -0.62 4.76
C SER A 200 -1.89 0.83 4.67
N GLU A 201 -2.67 1.17 3.64
CA GLU A 201 -3.43 2.44 3.58
C GLU A 201 -4.86 2.29 4.14
N PHE A 202 -5.28 1.08 4.47
CA PHE A 202 -6.65 0.76 4.83
C PHE A 202 -6.90 0.84 6.33
N SER A 203 -7.86 1.66 6.74
CA SER A 203 -8.28 1.84 8.13
C SER A 203 -8.96 0.60 8.71
N SER A 204 -9.16 0.58 10.03
CA SER A 204 -9.91 -0.47 10.75
C SER A 204 -11.29 -0.74 10.15
N ARG A 205 -11.93 0.30 9.62
CA ARG A 205 -13.28 0.25 9.03
C ARG A 205 -13.32 -0.17 7.55
N CYS A 206 -12.15 -0.29 6.91
CA CYS A 206 -12.11 -0.66 5.50
C CYS A 206 -12.25 -2.18 5.33
N PRO A 207 -13.29 -2.67 4.65
CA PRO A 207 -13.43 -4.09 4.36
C PRO A 207 -12.37 -4.55 3.36
N THR A 208 -11.91 -5.79 3.50
CA THR A 208 -11.04 -6.41 2.52
C THR A 208 -11.87 -6.87 1.33
N VAL A 209 -11.71 -6.18 0.20
CA VAL A 209 -12.42 -6.48 -1.06
C VAL A 209 -11.43 -6.64 -2.21
N PRO A 210 -11.77 -7.40 -3.27
CA PRO A 210 -10.86 -7.65 -4.40
C PRO A 210 -10.25 -6.39 -5.02
N GLY A 211 -11.01 -5.28 -5.07
CA GLY A 211 -10.56 -4.00 -5.63
C GLY A 211 -9.43 -3.32 -4.87
N ASN A 212 -9.20 -3.68 -3.61
CA ASN A 212 -8.12 -3.10 -2.80
C ASN A 212 -6.72 -3.55 -3.29
N PHE A 213 -6.60 -4.78 -3.82
CA PHE A 213 -5.30 -5.32 -4.22
C PHE A 213 -4.68 -4.59 -5.43
N PRO A 214 -5.41 -4.33 -6.53
CA PRO A 214 -4.88 -3.50 -7.61
C PRO A 214 -4.60 -2.05 -7.18
N ARG A 215 -5.46 -1.48 -6.33
CA ARG A 215 -5.28 -0.12 -5.80
C ARG A 215 -4.00 0.00 -4.97
N ARG A 216 -3.68 -0.99 -4.15
CA ARG A 216 -2.49 -1.04 -3.33
C ARG A 216 -1.19 -1.04 -4.16
N ASN A 217 -1.19 -1.61 -5.39
CA ASN A 217 0.02 -1.79 -6.18
C ASN A 217 0.76 -0.47 -6.48
N ARG A 218 0.05 0.68 -6.55
CA ARG A 218 0.70 2.00 -6.65
C ARG A 218 1.65 2.29 -5.48
N ILE A 219 1.35 1.77 -4.28
CA ILE A 219 2.20 1.95 -3.11
C ILE A 219 3.45 1.06 -3.23
N ILE A 220 3.33 -0.14 -3.79
CA ILE A 220 4.50 -1.00 -4.06
C ILE A 220 5.46 -0.27 -5.00
N ALA A 221 4.97 0.23 -6.14
CA ALA A 221 5.79 1.01 -7.07
C ALA A 221 6.32 2.30 -6.43
N GLY A 222 5.46 3.00 -5.66
CA GLY A 222 5.84 4.23 -4.96
C GLY A 222 6.95 4.06 -3.92
N LEU A 223 7.06 2.91 -3.28
CA LEU A 223 8.12 2.59 -2.31
C LEU A 223 9.42 2.09 -2.97
N ALA A 224 9.42 1.87 -4.29
CA ALA A 224 10.54 1.28 -4.99
C ALA A 224 11.27 2.32 -5.88
N GLN A 225 12.53 2.09 -6.17
CA GLN A 225 13.29 2.80 -7.20
C GLN A 225 13.16 2.15 -8.59
N GLY A 226 12.61 0.92 -8.65
CA GLY A 226 12.34 0.17 -9.87
C GLY A 226 11.56 -1.11 -9.56
N VAL A 227 11.00 -1.74 -10.58
CA VAL A 227 10.16 -2.93 -10.47
C VAL A 227 10.74 -4.09 -11.28
N LEU A 228 11.03 -5.20 -10.60
CA LEU A 228 11.42 -6.46 -11.23
C LEU A 228 10.18 -7.38 -11.35
N VAL A 229 9.75 -7.63 -12.57
CA VAL A 229 8.73 -8.62 -12.90
C VAL A 229 9.42 -9.96 -13.13
N VAL A 230 9.23 -10.91 -12.21
CA VAL A 230 9.91 -12.22 -12.27
C VAL A 230 9.21 -13.18 -13.24
N GLN A 231 7.90 -13.29 -13.12
CA GLN A 231 7.08 -14.13 -13.98
C GLN A 231 5.66 -13.62 -13.96
N ALA A 232 5.10 -13.27 -15.11
CA ALA A 232 3.75 -12.71 -15.21
C ALA A 232 3.11 -13.10 -16.55
N GLY A 233 1.91 -13.69 -16.52
CA GLY A 233 1.09 -13.80 -17.72
C GLY A 233 0.39 -12.47 -18.03
N ALA A 234 -0.15 -12.32 -19.25
CA ALA A 234 -0.76 -11.08 -19.77
C ALA A 234 -1.81 -10.44 -18.87
N ARG A 235 -2.54 -11.22 -18.07
CA ARG A 235 -3.57 -10.71 -17.11
C ARG A 235 -3.09 -10.66 -15.67
N SER A 236 -1.78 -10.73 -15.44
CA SER A 236 -1.21 -10.73 -14.10
C SER A 236 -1.37 -9.36 -13.42
N GLY A 237 -1.71 -9.37 -12.13
CA GLY A 237 -1.71 -8.15 -11.33
C GLY A 237 -0.33 -7.50 -11.18
N ALA A 238 0.76 -8.24 -11.45
CA ALA A 238 2.13 -7.73 -11.45
C ALA A 238 2.35 -6.68 -12.55
N ILE A 239 1.70 -6.86 -13.73
CA ILE A 239 1.76 -5.90 -14.84
C ILE A 239 1.24 -4.53 -14.38
N ARG A 240 0.16 -4.49 -13.60
CA ARG A 240 -0.33 -3.21 -13.04
C ARG A 240 0.67 -2.53 -12.12
N THR A 241 1.56 -3.28 -11.47
CA THR A 241 2.63 -2.67 -10.67
C THR A 241 3.72 -2.09 -11.59
N ALA A 242 4.01 -2.76 -12.70
CA ALA A 242 4.88 -2.23 -13.74
C ALA A 242 4.31 -0.96 -14.39
N ASP A 243 3.00 -0.95 -14.71
CA ASP A 243 2.33 0.26 -15.23
C ASP A 243 2.51 1.45 -14.27
N TRP A 244 2.29 1.26 -12.96
CA TRP A 244 2.51 2.29 -11.97
C TRP A 244 3.98 2.76 -11.90
N ALA A 245 4.94 1.85 -12.09
CA ALA A 245 6.35 2.23 -12.14
C ALA A 245 6.65 3.11 -13.36
N LEU A 246 6.13 2.76 -14.54
CA LEU A 246 6.28 3.54 -15.76
C LEU A 246 5.64 4.93 -15.62
N GLU A 247 4.44 5.03 -15.01
CA GLU A 247 3.81 6.33 -14.72
C GLU A 247 4.66 7.21 -13.79
N LEU A 248 5.50 6.60 -12.94
CA LEU A 248 6.43 7.29 -12.05
C LEU A 248 7.79 7.56 -12.66
N GLY A 249 8.03 7.17 -13.94
CA GLY A 249 9.32 7.27 -14.60
C GLY A 249 10.41 6.35 -14.03
N LEU A 250 9.99 5.21 -13.46
CA LEU A 250 10.90 4.22 -12.87
C LEU A 250 11.24 3.11 -13.86
N ASP A 251 12.41 2.52 -13.68
CA ASP A 251 12.82 1.36 -14.45
C ASP A 251 11.93 0.14 -14.15
N VAL A 252 11.60 -0.58 -15.21
CA VAL A 252 10.92 -1.86 -15.15
C VAL A 252 11.81 -2.92 -15.79
N TRP A 253 12.16 -3.94 -15.01
CA TRP A 253 12.94 -5.07 -15.47
C TRP A 253 12.04 -6.30 -15.53
N ALA A 254 12.17 -7.09 -16.59
CA ALA A 254 11.51 -8.38 -16.72
C ALA A 254 12.55 -9.50 -16.89
N ILE A 255 12.34 -10.60 -16.19
CA ILE A 255 13.21 -11.77 -16.38
C ILE A 255 12.82 -12.45 -17.68
N PRO A 256 13.76 -12.64 -18.64
CA PRO A 256 13.47 -13.27 -19.91
C PRO A 256 13.01 -14.73 -19.74
N GLY A 257 12.22 -15.20 -20.68
CA GLY A 257 11.73 -16.58 -20.74
C GLY A 257 11.32 -16.98 -22.14
N GLU A 258 10.87 -18.21 -22.29
CA GLU A 258 10.40 -18.72 -23.56
C GLU A 258 9.13 -18.01 -24.01
N ILE A 259 9.05 -17.68 -25.31
CA ILE A 259 7.90 -16.96 -25.92
C ILE A 259 6.60 -17.78 -25.77
N SER A 260 6.72 -19.11 -25.76
CA SER A 260 5.59 -20.04 -25.60
C SER A 260 5.12 -20.24 -24.15
N ASP A 261 5.81 -19.67 -23.16
CA ASP A 261 5.41 -19.80 -21.75
C ASP A 261 4.28 -18.79 -21.38
N PRO A 262 3.03 -19.24 -21.19
CA PRO A 262 1.91 -18.34 -20.87
C PRO A 262 2.07 -17.59 -19.55
N LEU A 263 2.99 -18.02 -18.69
CA LEU A 263 3.32 -17.31 -17.47
C LEU A 263 4.30 -16.15 -17.70
N ARG A 264 4.72 -15.89 -18.93
CA ARG A 264 5.69 -14.86 -19.33
C ARG A 264 5.21 -13.97 -20.47
N GLU A 265 3.94 -14.06 -20.84
CA GLU A 265 3.31 -13.24 -21.88
C GLU A 265 3.11 -11.76 -21.48
N GLY A 266 3.25 -11.44 -20.20
CA GLY A 266 2.96 -10.11 -19.62
C GLY A 266 4.09 -9.09 -19.71
#